data_63ae79ef5d78a7cb5851fd457cd9ce65
#
_entry.id   63ae79ef5d78a7cb5851fd457cd9ce65
#
_cell.length_a   1.000
_cell.length_b   1.000
_cell.length_c   1.000
_cell.angle_alpha   90.00
_cell.angle_beta   90.00
_cell.angle_gamma   90.00
#
_symmetry.space_group_name_H-M   'P 1'
#
loop_
_entity.id
_entity.type
_entity.pdbx_description
1 polymer ?
#
loop_
_entity_poly.entity_id
_entity_poly.type
_entity_poly.pdbx_seq_one_letter_code
_entity_poly.pdbx_strand_id
1 'polypeptide(L)'
;NRNDMTNRTDAVNRFDSRTELSSQNRFDSRDTSAQYSNRFDNAMRDDFANRFDNDGALPEGCQPACGILEVLQEGFGFLRSANFLTGQQDVYVAPSQIRRFGLRTGDMVDGFQKANPDDNKYDALIRINTINGVNPELCSHRPNFEKLTPVFPNSRLSMEVEGGSTALRIVDLISPIGKGQRGMIVSPPKAGKTTLLKEIANAVTHNYPDMHLIILLIDERPEEVTDIRESIQGEHVEVIY
;
A
#
# COMPACT_ATOMS: atom_id res chain seq x y z
N ASN A 1 -12.68 -71.06 12.32
CA ASN A 1 -11.41 -71.44 11.68
C ASN A 1 -10.64 -70.19 11.35
N ARG A 2 -9.79 -69.80 12.19
CA ARG A 2 -8.33 -69.94 12.23
C ARG A 2 -7.64 -69.03 11.22
N ASN A 3 -6.95 -68.11 11.81
CA ASN A 3 -5.48 -67.90 11.79
C ASN A 3 -4.98 -67.23 10.52
N ASP A 4 -4.06 -66.37 10.48
CA ASP A 4 -2.93 -65.98 11.34
C ASP A 4 -2.42 -64.63 10.85
N MET A 5 -2.01 -63.78 11.76
CA MET A 5 -0.65 -63.25 11.98
C MET A 5 0.26 -63.13 10.75
N THR A 6 0.78 -61.95 10.51
CA THR A 6 2.17 -61.62 10.87
C THR A 6 2.57 -60.21 10.43
N ASN A 7 2.99 -59.43 11.38
CA ASN A 7 4.17 -58.58 11.48
C ASN A 7 5.14 -58.52 10.29
N ARG A 8 5.51 -57.28 9.94
CA ARG A 8 6.87 -56.82 9.62
C ARG A 8 6.86 -55.28 9.59
N THR A 9 7.30 -54.61 10.63
CA THR A 9 8.64 -54.12 11.04
C THR A 9 9.50 -53.55 9.92
N ASP A 10 9.81 -52.27 10.14
CA ASP A 10 11.07 -51.57 9.91
C ASP A 10 11.67 -51.48 8.52
N ALA A 11 11.70 -50.29 8.01
CA ALA A 11 12.88 -49.78 7.34
C ALA A 11 13.02 -48.26 7.55
N VAL A 12 13.77 -47.94 8.56
CA VAL A 12 14.48 -46.70 8.74
C VAL A 12 15.43 -46.54 7.55
N ASN A 13 15.28 -45.52 6.75
CA ASN A 13 16.35 -45.06 5.87
C ASN A 13 16.68 -43.62 6.21
N ARG A 14 17.72 -43.52 7.03
CA ARG A 14 18.61 -42.36 7.09
C ARG A 14 19.21 -42.14 5.70
N PHE A 15 18.99 -40.96 5.14
CA PHE A 15 19.88 -40.40 4.15
C PHE A 15 20.45 -39.09 4.71
N ASP A 16 21.63 -39.29 5.30
CA ASP A 16 22.60 -38.23 5.55
C ASP A 16 23.35 -38.03 4.22
N SER A 17 23.22 -36.86 3.62
CA SER A 17 24.24 -36.39 2.71
C SER A 17 24.20 -34.86 2.67
N ARG A 18 25.11 -34.30 3.45
CA ARG A 18 25.67 -32.98 3.23
C ARG A 18 26.07 -32.83 1.76
N THR A 19 25.48 -31.86 1.10
CA THR A 19 26.12 -31.23 -0.01
C THR A 19 25.87 -29.71 0.16
N GLU A 20 26.89 -29.09 0.64
CA GLU A 20 27.07 -27.63 0.54
C GLU A 20 27.07 -27.28 -0.94
N LEU A 21 26.08 -26.52 -1.37
CA LEU A 21 26.14 -25.73 -2.58
C LEU A 21 25.74 -24.31 -2.19
N SER A 22 26.80 -23.58 -1.83
CA SER A 22 26.80 -22.14 -1.84
C SER A 22 26.46 -21.66 -3.25
N SER A 23 25.27 -21.17 -3.47
CA SER A 23 25.01 -20.24 -4.55
C SER A 23 24.32 -19.03 -3.94
N GLN A 24 25.18 -18.03 -3.73
CA GLN A 24 24.82 -16.64 -3.56
C GLN A 24 23.99 -16.21 -4.76
N ASN A 25 22.68 -16.20 -4.63
CA ASN A 25 21.82 -15.30 -5.35
C ASN A 25 21.12 -14.42 -4.30
N ARG A 26 21.90 -13.47 -3.78
CA ARG A 26 21.31 -12.26 -3.24
C ARG A 26 20.74 -11.49 -4.43
N PHE A 27 19.47 -11.69 -4.68
CA PHE A 27 18.69 -10.71 -5.41
C PHE A 27 18.72 -9.43 -4.59
N ASP A 28 19.42 -8.44 -5.08
CA ASP A 28 19.53 -7.12 -4.49
C ASP A 28 18.18 -6.40 -4.72
N SER A 29 17.23 -6.65 -3.83
CA SER A 29 15.91 -5.98 -3.81
C SER A 29 16.00 -4.50 -3.42
N ARG A 30 17.24 -3.97 -3.28
CA ARG A 30 17.48 -2.59 -2.84
C ARG A 30 17.39 -1.55 -3.94
N ASP A 31 17.59 -1.91 -5.22
CA ASP A 31 17.72 -0.89 -6.27
C ASP A 31 16.41 -0.57 -7.00
N THR A 32 15.42 -1.45 -6.99
CA THR A 32 14.15 -1.20 -7.69
C THR A 32 13.10 -0.52 -6.83
N SER A 33 13.05 -0.80 -5.53
CA SER A 33 12.14 -0.10 -4.60
C SER A 33 12.53 1.37 -4.41
N ALA A 34 13.83 1.67 -4.42
CA ALA A 34 14.34 3.04 -4.27
C ALA A 34 14.01 3.94 -5.48
N GLN A 35 13.88 3.40 -6.69
CA GLN A 35 13.59 4.20 -7.88
C GLN A 35 12.10 4.59 -7.99
N TYR A 36 11.19 3.78 -7.47
CA TYR A 36 9.75 4.08 -7.50
C TYR A 36 9.28 4.87 -6.28
N SER A 37 9.83 4.61 -5.10
CA SER A 37 9.68 5.44 -3.91
C SER A 37 10.12 6.89 -4.20
N ASN A 38 11.24 7.07 -4.90
CA ASN A 38 11.76 8.39 -5.27
C ASN A 38 10.86 9.19 -6.25
N ARG A 39 9.97 8.56 -7.00
CA ARG A 39 9.09 9.29 -7.92
C ARG A 39 7.88 9.89 -7.20
N PHE A 40 7.31 9.13 -6.26
CA PHE A 40 6.22 9.61 -5.40
C PHE A 40 6.76 10.64 -4.40
N ASP A 41 7.94 10.38 -3.81
CA ASP A 41 8.63 11.30 -2.91
C ASP A 41 9.05 12.61 -3.61
N ASN A 42 9.49 12.57 -4.87
CA ASN A 42 9.93 13.78 -5.57
C ASN A 42 8.76 14.61 -6.09
N ALA A 43 7.71 14.01 -6.63
CA ALA A 43 6.52 14.75 -7.07
C ALA A 43 5.80 15.43 -5.90
N MET A 44 5.72 14.76 -4.75
CA MET A 44 5.19 15.38 -3.53
C MET A 44 6.15 16.42 -2.92
N ARG A 45 7.48 16.20 -2.96
CA ARG A 45 8.46 17.15 -2.42
C ARG A 45 8.52 18.45 -3.19
N ASP A 46 8.41 18.42 -4.52
CA ASP A 46 8.45 19.61 -5.35
C ASP A 46 7.16 20.45 -5.22
N ASP A 47 6.00 19.80 -5.08
CA ASP A 47 4.72 20.47 -4.78
C ASP A 47 4.68 21.01 -3.34
N PHE A 48 5.41 20.36 -2.43
CA PHE A 48 5.57 20.73 -1.03
C PHE A 48 6.43 21.98 -0.84
N ALA A 49 7.57 22.06 -1.51
CA ALA A 49 8.50 23.20 -1.41
C ALA A 49 7.84 24.51 -1.85
N ASN A 50 6.92 24.46 -2.81
CA ASN A 50 6.23 25.64 -3.35
C ASN A 50 5.02 26.12 -2.54
N ARG A 51 4.52 25.33 -1.59
CA ARG A 51 3.32 25.70 -0.79
C ARG A 51 3.61 26.38 0.55
N PHE A 52 4.85 26.39 1.02
CA PHE A 52 5.15 26.72 2.43
C PHE A 52 6.14 27.86 2.67
N ASP A 53 6.11 28.89 1.82
CA ASP A 53 6.88 30.12 2.05
C ASP A 53 6.28 31.06 3.13
N ASN A 54 5.19 30.66 3.81
CA ASN A 54 4.56 31.50 4.84
C ASN A 54 4.17 30.68 6.09
N ASP A 55 5.01 30.61 7.07
CA ASP A 55 4.77 30.80 8.50
C ASP A 55 5.81 30.07 9.38
N GLY A 56 6.67 30.88 9.99
CA GLY A 56 7.47 30.46 11.13
C GLY A 56 8.75 29.70 10.77
N ALA A 57 9.89 30.30 11.11
CA ALA A 57 11.19 29.70 10.93
C ALA A 57 11.22 28.23 11.43
N LEU A 58 11.53 27.32 10.51
CA LEU A 58 11.75 25.91 10.84
C LEU A 58 12.93 25.83 11.81
N PRO A 59 12.87 25.00 12.84
CA PRO A 59 14.02 24.72 13.68
C PRO A 59 15.20 24.22 12.82
N GLU A 60 16.40 24.70 13.10
CA GLU A 60 17.58 24.23 12.37
C GLU A 60 17.71 22.70 12.45
N GLY A 61 17.96 22.05 11.30
CA GLY A 61 18.12 20.61 11.19
C GLY A 61 16.82 19.81 11.03
N CYS A 62 15.68 20.45 10.75
CA CYS A 62 14.45 19.74 10.41
C CYS A 62 14.41 19.37 8.93
N GLN A 63 13.90 18.17 8.64
CA GLN A 63 13.67 17.65 7.29
C GLN A 63 12.17 17.44 7.06
N PRO A 64 11.70 17.60 5.82
CA PRO A 64 10.31 17.27 5.51
C PRO A 64 10.05 15.77 5.69
N ALA A 65 8.87 15.44 6.21
CA ALA A 65 8.42 14.06 6.42
C ALA A 65 6.99 13.92 5.92
N CYS A 66 6.77 12.88 5.14
CA CYS A 66 5.46 12.50 4.65
C CYS A 66 5.31 10.97 4.74
N GLY A 67 4.15 10.49 5.14
CA GLY A 67 3.89 9.06 5.20
C GLY A 67 2.50 8.73 5.70
N ILE A 68 2.16 7.46 5.60
CA ILE A 68 0.91 6.93 6.16
C ILE A 68 1.14 6.53 7.61
N LEU A 69 0.29 7.03 8.49
CA LEU A 69 0.38 6.76 9.92
C LEU A 69 -0.12 5.34 10.24
N GLU A 70 0.70 4.60 10.95
CA GLU A 70 0.29 3.40 11.68
C GLU A 70 0.35 3.67 13.19
N VAL A 71 -0.78 3.57 13.88
CA VAL A 71 -0.86 3.72 15.34
C VAL A 71 -0.78 2.35 15.98
N LEU A 72 0.19 2.17 16.89
CA LEU A 72 0.37 0.93 17.63
C LEU A 72 -0.48 0.88 18.90
N GLN A 73 -0.61 -0.31 19.48
CA GLN A 73 -1.44 -0.55 20.68
C GLN A 73 -0.98 0.27 21.90
N GLU A 74 0.30 0.57 21.96
CA GLU A 74 0.91 1.39 23.03
C GLU A 74 0.55 2.88 22.91
N GLY A 75 -0.11 3.27 21.83
CA GLY A 75 -0.62 4.62 21.63
C GLY A 75 0.35 5.60 20.97
N PHE A 76 1.53 5.18 20.58
CA PHE A 76 2.42 5.90 19.66
C PHE A 76 2.26 5.35 18.25
N GLY A 77 2.87 5.99 17.25
CA GLY A 77 2.76 5.53 15.86
C GLY A 77 4.04 5.80 15.07
N PHE A 78 4.01 5.30 13.82
CA PHE A 78 5.05 5.56 12.83
C PHE A 78 4.43 6.01 11.52
N LEU A 79 5.08 6.95 10.86
CA LEU A 79 4.80 7.23 9.46
C LEU A 79 5.56 6.22 8.61
N ARG A 80 4.83 5.41 7.87
CA ARG A 80 5.38 4.42 6.94
C ARG A 80 5.60 5.08 5.59
N SER A 81 6.81 4.97 5.06
CA SER A 81 7.19 5.62 3.80
C SER A 81 7.18 4.68 2.61
N ALA A 82 7.57 3.41 2.77
CA ALA A 82 7.72 2.48 1.66
C ALA A 82 6.76 1.29 1.79
N ASN A 83 5.90 1.10 0.80
CA ASN A 83 4.98 -0.06 0.68
C ASN A 83 4.20 -0.37 1.98
N PHE A 84 3.98 0.63 2.83
CA PHE A 84 3.30 0.54 4.15
C PHE A 84 3.93 -0.46 5.13
N LEU A 85 5.13 -0.96 4.83
CA LEU A 85 5.85 -1.89 5.68
C LEU A 85 6.81 -1.14 6.60
N THR A 86 7.19 -1.84 7.69
CA THR A 86 8.17 -1.33 8.64
C THR A 86 9.53 -1.15 7.96
N GLY A 87 10.10 0.05 8.05
CA GLY A 87 11.37 0.40 7.43
C GLY A 87 12.30 1.19 8.35
N GLN A 88 13.52 1.40 7.90
CA GLN A 88 14.51 2.19 8.64
C GLN A 88 14.25 3.71 8.56
N GLN A 89 13.46 4.13 7.58
CA GLN A 89 13.09 5.54 7.36
C GLN A 89 11.75 5.92 7.99
N ASP A 90 11.20 5.05 8.82
CA ASP A 90 9.95 5.34 9.51
C ASP A 90 10.14 6.48 10.50
N VAL A 91 9.14 7.35 10.59
CA VAL A 91 9.16 8.52 11.45
C VAL A 91 8.30 8.30 12.66
N TYR A 92 8.86 8.44 13.85
CA TYR A 92 8.14 8.27 15.10
C TYR A 92 7.13 9.40 15.33
N VAL A 93 5.91 9.05 15.71
CA VAL A 93 4.83 9.98 16.06
C VAL A 93 4.44 9.80 17.53
N ALA A 94 4.58 10.87 18.28
CA ALA A 94 4.33 10.83 19.73
C ALA A 94 2.83 10.67 20.07
N PRO A 95 2.49 9.97 21.18
CA PRO A 95 1.10 9.81 21.63
C PRO A 95 0.37 11.13 21.89
N SER A 96 1.11 12.18 22.26
CA SER A 96 0.56 13.51 22.47
C SER A 96 0.02 14.12 21.19
N GLN A 97 0.73 13.94 20.05
CA GLN A 97 0.31 14.42 18.74
C GLN A 97 -0.89 13.62 18.24
N ILE A 98 -0.87 12.29 18.39
CA ILE A 98 -1.98 11.41 18.01
C ILE A 98 -3.27 11.83 18.73
N ARG A 99 -3.21 12.05 20.03
CA ARG A 99 -4.37 12.49 20.80
C ARG A 99 -4.82 13.92 20.47
N ARG A 100 -3.85 14.85 20.32
CA ARG A 100 -4.15 16.26 20.05
C ARG A 100 -4.91 16.46 18.76
N PHE A 101 -4.49 15.81 17.70
CA PHE A 101 -5.04 15.97 16.35
C PHE A 101 -6.04 14.87 15.97
N GLY A 102 -6.32 13.92 16.87
CA GLY A 102 -7.22 12.81 16.59
C GLY A 102 -6.76 11.93 15.43
N LEU A 103 -5.44 11.69 15.34
CA LEU A 103 -4.83 10.90 14.29
C LEU A 103 -5.26 9.44 14.37
N ARG A 104 -5.37 8.80 13.20
CA ARG A 104 -5.77 7.39 13.08
C ARG A 104 -4.85 6.66 12.13
N THR A 105 -4.75 5.35 12.30
CA THR A 105 -4.08 4.50 11.31
C THR A 105 -4.71 4.69 9.93
N GLY A 106 -3.86 4.88 8.92
CA GLY A 106 -4.26 5.17 7.55
C GLY A 106 -4.32 6.67 7.21
N ASP A 107 -4.06 7.57 8.16
CA ASP A 107 -3.95 8.99 7.85
C ASP A 107 -2.65 9.28 7.11
N MET A 108 -2.74 10.01 6.01
CA MET A 108 -1.59 10.63 5.37
C MET A 108 -1.21 11.87 6.16
N VAL A 109 0.00 11.88 6.70
CA VAL A 109 0.50 12.99 7.52
C VAL A 109 1.71 13.60 6.85
N ASP A 110 1.65 14.90 6.67
CA ASP A 110 2.76 15.72 6.19
C ASP A 110 3.24 16.64 7.30
N GLY A 111 4.55 16.77 7.39
CA GLY A 111 5.13 17.60 8.42
C GLY A 111 6.64 17.69 8.36
N PHE A 112 7.25 17.92 9.50
CA PHE A 112 8.69 17.98 9.64
C PHE A 112 9.17 17.05 10.73
N GLN A 113 10.24 16.33 10.42
CA GLN A 113 10.96 15.47 11.34
C GLN A 113 12.28 16.09 11.76
N LYS A 114 12.76 15.70 12.91
CA LYS A 114 14.10 15.99 13.37
C LYS A 114 14.86 14.69 13.62
N ALA A 115 16.10 14.65 13.14
CA ALA A 115 16.99 13.55 13.39
C ALA A 115 17.17 13.34 14.90
N ASN A 116 17.06 12.10 15.34
CA ASN A 116 17.35 11.73 16.70
C ASN A 116 18.87 11.59 16.85
N PRO A 117 19.51 12.31 17.80
CA PRO A 117 20.98 12.23 17.98
C PRO A 117 21.47 10.85 18.45
N ASP A 118 20.58 9.99 18.94
CA ASP A 118 20.91 8.61 19.30
C ASP A 118 20.82 7.71 18.06
N ASP A 119 21.93 7.23 17.56
CA ASP A 119 22.10 6.45 16.31
C ASP A 119 21.20 5.21 16.12
N ASN A 120 20.44 4.81 17.14
CA ASN A 120 19.57 3.64 17.11
C ASN A 120 18.06 3.96 17.19
N LYS A 121 17.68 5.22 17.06
CA LYS A 121 16.28 5.62 17.19
C LYS A 121 15.78 6.28 15.92
N TYR A 122 14.50 6.03 15.62
CA TYR A 122 13.79 6.68 14.53
C TYR A 122 13.76 8.19 14.68
N ASP A 123 13.78 8.90 13.56
CA ASP A 123 13.53 10.33 13.54
C ASP A 123 12.15 10.64 14.12
N ALA A 124 12.01 11.77 14.78
CA ALA A 124 10.76 12.14 15.43
C ALA A 124 10.00 13.21 14.67
N LEU A 125 8.71 13.00 14.44
CA LEU A 125 7.84 14.03 13.89
C LEU A 125 7.67 15.16 14.91
N ILE A 126 8.05 16.38 14.50
CA ILE A 126 7.99 17.56 15.38
C ILE A 126 6.77 18.40 15.08
N ARG A 127 6.51 18.63 13.80
CA ARG A 127 5.42 19.50 13.35
C ARG A 127 4.59 18.76 12.30
N ILE A 128 3.28 18.87 12.44
CA ILE A 128 2.32 18.40 11.45
C ILE A 128 1.81 19.62 10.70
N ASN A 129 1.91 19.60 9.38
CA ASN A 129 1.43 20.64 8.50
C ASN A 129 0.03 20.32 7.99
N THR A 130 -0.15 19.09 7.45
CA THR A 130 -1.45 18.65 6.97
C THR A 130 -1.73 17.20 7.37
N ILE A 131 -3.00 16.87 7.47
CA ILE A 131 -3.50 15.51 7.65
C ILE A 131 -4.50 15.25 6.53
N ASN A 132 -4.23 14.28 5.67
CA ASN A 132 -5.03 14.00 4.47
C ASN A 132 -5.23 15.26 3.58
N GLY A 133 -4.22 16.12 3.48
CA GLY A 133 -4.25 17.36 2.72
C GLY A 133 -5.04 18.51 3.36
N VAL A 134 -5.53 18.34 4.60
CA VAL A 134 -6.36 19.31 5.32
C VAL A 134 -5.63 19.81 6.57
N ASN A 135 -5.98 21.01 7.03
CA ASN A 135 -5.43 21.58 8.27
C ASN A 135 -5.69 20.64 9.47
N PRO A 136 -4.68 20.33 10.30
CA PRO A 136 -4.78 19.39 11.43
C PRO A 136 -5.91 19.74 12.43
N GLU A 137 -6.20 21.00 12.64
CA GLU A 137 -7.26 21.43 13.56
C GLU A 137 -8.65 20.97 13.12
N LEU A 138 -8.90 20.90 11.81
CA LEU A 138 -10.18 20.43 11.26
C LEU A 138 -10.34 18.91 11.37
N CYS A 139 -9.24 18.17 11.45
CA CYS A 139 -9.25 16.70 11.49
C CYS A 139 -9.68 16.14 12.85
N SER A 140 -9.56 16.90 13.94
CA SER A 140 -9.87 16.44 15.29
C SER A 140 -11.35 16.06 15.49
N HIS A 141 -12.26 16.66 14.73
CA HIS A 141 -13.71 16.46 14.85
C HIS A 141 -14.34 15.52 13.81
N ARG A 142 -13.53 14.83 13.00
CA ARG A 142 -14.08 13.92 11.97
C ARG A 142 -14.76 12.70 12.60
N PRO A 143 -15.93 12.27 12.07
CA PRO A 143 -16.62 11.09 12.54
C PRO A 143 -15.80 9.81 12.26
N ASN A 144 -16.05 8.75 13.02
CA ASN A 144 -15.50 7.44 12.74
C ASN A 144 -16.17 6.85 11.49
N PHE A 145 -15.43 6.05 10.73
CA PHE A 145 -15.94 5.42 9.52
C PHE A 145 -17.21 4.59 9.77
N GLU A 146 -17.26 3.85 10.88
CA GLU A 146 -18.40 3.01 11.24
C GLU A 146 -19.69 3.82 11.55
N LYS A 147 -19.53 5.11 11.83
CA LYS A 147 -20.67 6.01 12.10
C LYS A 147 -21.18 6.73 10.85
N LEU A 148 -20.49 6.56 9.71
CA LEU A 148 -20.95 7.15 8.47
C LEU A 148 -22.18 6.42 7.94
N THR A 149 -23.10 7.18 7.33
CA THR A 149 -24.29 6.60 6.70
C THR A 149 -23.88 5.88 5.39
N PRO A 150 -24.13 4.57 5.26
CA PRO A 150 -23.87 3.86 4.04
C PRO A 150 -24.80 4.34 2.92
N VAL A 151 -24.25 4.60 1.74
CA VAL A 151 -25.00 5.04 0.55
C VAL A 151 -24.85 4.00 -0.54
N PHE A 152 -25.91 3.78 -1.33
CA PHE A 152 -25.81 2.92 -2.51
C PHE A 152 -24.92 3.58 -3.57
N PRO A 153 -24.17 2.77 -4.35
CA PRO A 153 -23.35 3.28 -5.45
C PRO A 153 -24.25 3.79 -6.59
N ASN A 154 -24.49 5.08 -6.64
CA ASN A 154 -25.35 5.74 -7.63
C ASN A 154 -24.57 6.39 -8.78
N SER A 155 -23.25 6.41 -8.71
CA SER A 155 -22.38 6.94 -9.76
C SER A 155 -21.62 5.78 -10.41
N ARG A 156 -21.94 5.50 -11.67
CA ARG A 156 -21.34 4.41 -12.45
C ARG A 156 -19.90 4.77 -12.85
N LEU A 157 -19.04 3.77 -12.85
CA LEU A 157 -17.73 3.80 -13.50
C LEU A 157 -17.87 3.12 -14.87
N SER A 158 -17.57 3.83 -15.94
CA SER A 158 -17.52 3.24 -17.28
C SER A 158 -16.19 2.54 -17.49
N MET A 159 -16.25 1.28 -17.91
CA MET A 159 -15.06 0.47 -18.21
C MET A 159 -14.77 0.43 -19.72
N GLU A 160 -15.68 0.92 -20.56
CA GLU A 160 -15.48 0.95 -22.00
C GLU A 160 -14.42 1.99 -22.36
N VAL A 161 -13.40 1.52 -23.09
CA VAL A 161 -12.30 2.34 -23.63
C VAL A 161 -12.27 2.10 -25.13
N GLU A 162 -11.97 3.14 -25.93
CA GLU A 162 -11.82 3.02 -27.38
C GLU A 162 -10.69 2.01 -27.72
N GLY A 163 -11.01 0.99 -28.50
CA GLY A 163 -10.07 -0.12 -28.75
C GLY A 163 -9.92 -1.13 -27.61
N GLY A 164 -10.67 -0.99 -26.53
CA GLY A 164 -10.67 -1.89 -25.39
C GLY A 164 -11.26 -3.27 -25.66
N SER A 165 -11.13 -4.16 -24.67
CA SER A 165 -11.58 -5.54 -24.82
C SER A 165 -13.12 -5.68 -24.79
N THR A 166 -13.62 -6.71 -25.44
CA THR A 166 -15.04 -7.08 -25.38
C THR A 166 -15.45 -7.43 -23.95
N ALA A 167 -14.53 -7.93 -23.13
CA ALA A 167 -14.81 -8.29 -21.74
C ALA A 167 -15.25 -7.06 -20.92
N LEU A 168 -14.59 -5.91 -21.08
CA LEU A 168 -14.96 -4.67 -20.39
C LEU A 168 -16.36 -4.17 -20.80
N ARG A 169 -16.69 -4.28 -22.08
CA ARG A 169 -18.04 -3.96 -22.55
C ARG A 169 -19.11 -4.87 -21.95
N ILE A 170 -18.79 -6.16 -21.79
CA ILE A 170 -19.68 -7.12 -21.13
C ILE A 170 -19.85 -6.76 -19.65
N VAL A 171 -18.78 -6.39 -18.97
CA VAL A 171 -18.85 -5.91 -17.57
C VAL A 171 -19.77 -4.70 -17.48
N ASP A 172 -19.61 -3.73 -18.34
CA ASP A 172 -20.43 -2.52 -18.35
C ASP A 172 -21.92 -2.80 -18.60
N LEU A 173 -22.24 -3.80 -19.42
CA LEU A 173 -23.64 -4.12 -19.78
C LEU A 173 -24.33 -5.02 -18.75
N ILE A 174 -23.60 -6.00 -18.18
CA ILE A 174 -24.20 -7.06 -17.36
C ILE A 174 -23.95 -6.84 -15.88
N SER A 175 -22.78 -6.31 -15.52
CA SER A 175 -22.37 -6.12 -14.14
C SER A 175 -21.67 -4.76 -13.94
N PRO A 176 -22.39 -3.64 -14.15
CA PRO A 176 -21.80 -2.32 -14.07
C PRO A 176 -21.24 -2.05 -12.67
N ILE A 177 -20.11 -1.38 -12.62
CA ILE A 177 -19.39 -1.05 -11.37
C ILE A 177 -19.70 0.42 -11.04
N GLY A 178 -20.08 0.66 -9.80
CA GLY A 178 -20.33 2.00 -9.27
C GLY A 178 -19.29 2.43 -8.24
N LYS A 179 -19.14 3.73 -8.06
CA LYS A 179 -18.26 4.30 -7.03
C LYS A 179 -18.70 3.85 -5.64
N GLY A 180 -17.78 3.21 -4.88
CA GLY A 180 -18.07 2.66 -3.55
C GLY A 180 -18.69 1.25 -3.57
N GLN A 181 -18.88 0.65 -4.75
CA GLN A 181 -19.40 -0.72 -4.86
C GLN A 181 -18.34 -1.75 -4.44
N ARG A 182 -18.79 -2.78 -3.75
CA ARG A 182 -18.01 -3.99 -3.48
C ARG A 182 -18.36 -5.06 -4.50
N GLY A 183 -17.37 -5.51 -5.26
CA GLY A 183 -17.50 -6.57 -6.25
C GLY A 183 -16.54 -7.70 -5.97
N MET A 184 -16.88 -8.90 -6.43
CA MET A 184 -16.01 -10.07 -6.37
C MET A 184 -16.00 -10.76 -7.73
N ILE A 185 -14.78 -11.07 -8.22
CA ILE A 185 -14.59 -11.84 -9.45
C ILE A 185 -14.23 -13.27 -9.05
N VAL A 186 -15.10 -14.20 -9.37
CA VAL A 186 -14.91 -15.64 -9.11
C VAL A 186 -14.71 -16.35 -10.43
N SER A 187 -13.60 -17.08 -10.55
CA SER A 187 -13.30 -17.84 -11.76
C SER A 187 -12.47 -19.08 -11.42
N PRO A 188 -12.52 -20.13 -12.25
CA PRO A 188 -11.57 -21.24 -12.16
C PRO A 188 -10.12 -20.76 -12.35
N PRO A 189 -9.13 -21.55 -11.93
CA PRO A 189 -7.73 -21.26 -12.23
C PRO A 189 -7.51 -21.11 -13.74
N LYS A 190 -6.62 -20.20 -14.14
CA LYS A 190 -6.25 -19.94 -15.55
C LYS A 190 -7.38 -19.46 -16.46
N ALA A 191 -8.46 -18.90 -15.91
CA ALA A 191 -9.60 -18.38 -16.67
C ALA A 191 -9.46 -16.87 -17.02
N GLY A 192 -8.31 -16.25 -16.82
CA GLY A 192 -8.08 -14.84 -17.15
C GLY A 192 -8.50 -13.84 -16.07
N LYS A 193 -8.66 -14.26 -14.81
CA LYS A 193 -9.00 -13.36 -13.68
C LYS A 193 -8.05 -12.17 -13.59
N THR A 194 -6.75 -12.42 -13.55
CA THR A 194 -5.71 -11.38 -13.45
C THR A 194 -5.72 -10.46 -14.68
N THR A 195 -5.93 -11.02 -15.87
CA THR A 195 -6.07 -10.23 -17.10
C THR A 195 -7.25 -9.26 -17.02
N LEU A 196 -8.42 -9.75 -16.60
CA LEU A 196 -9.60 -8.91 -16.43
C LEU A 196 -9.39 -7.81 -15.38
N LEU A 197 -8.73 -8.11 -14.26
CA LEU A 197 -8.38 -7.12 -13.24
C LEU A 197 -7.45 -6.03 -13.80
N LYS A 198 -6.43 -6.40 -14.58
CA LYS A 198 -5.55 -5.44 -15.25
C LYS A 198 -6.31 -4.56 -16.25
N GLU A 199 -7.21 -5.14 -17.04
CA GLU A 199 -8.04 -4.39 -17.97
C GLU A 199 -8.96 -3.40 -17.25
N ILE A 200 -9.59 -3.80 -16.14
CA ILE A 200 -10.40 -2.91 -15.31
C ILE A 200 -9.55 -1.77 -14.75
N ALA A 201 -8.38 -2.08 -14.20
CA ALA A 201 -7.47 -1.08 -13.65
C ALA A 201 -7.05 -0.05 -14.73
N ASN A 202 -6.65 -0.52 -15.91
CA ASN A 202 -6.29 0.34 -17.04
C ASN A 202 -7.48 1.18 -17.54
N ALA A 203 -8.68 0.63 -17.54
CA ALA A 203 -9.88 1.38 -17.90
C ALA A 203 -10.19 2.49 -16.90
N VAL A 204 -10.02 2.20 -15.60
CA VAL A 204 -10.20 3.19 -14.52
C VAL A 204 -9.17 4.31 -14.66
N THR A 205 -7.90 4.00 -14.83
CA THR A 205 -6.84 5.03 -14.98
C THR A 205 -7.01 5.87 -16.24
N HIS A 206 -7.51 5.27 -17.33
CA HIS A 206 -7.76 5.98 -18.58
C HIS A 206 -8.98 6.91 -18.48
N ASN A 207 -10.10 6.40 -17.98
CA ASN A 207 -11.37 7.13 -17.98
C ASN A 207 -11.49 8.11 -16.79
N TYR A 208 -10.75 7.87 -15.72
CA TYR A 208 -10.81 8.63 -14.47
C TYR A 208 -9.40 8.93 -13.94
N PRO A 209 -8.62 9.79 -14.62
CA PRO A 209 -7.22 10.07 -14.26
C PRO A 209 -7.05 10.65 -12.86
N ASP A 210 -8.06 11.38 -12.36
CA ASP A 210 -8.03 11.95 -11.00
C ASP A 210 -8.36 10.92 -9.90
N MET A 211 -8.68 9.67 -10.27
CA MET A 211 -9.03 8.63 -9.31
C MET A 211 -7.78 7.95 -8.77
N HIS A 212 -7.62 7.94 -7.44
CA HIS A 212 -6.57 7.18 -6.79
C HIS A 212 -6.90 5.68 -6.82
N LEU A 213 -6.10 4.91 -7.54
CA LEU A 213 -6.23 3.47 -7.69
C LEU A 213 -5.20 2.75 -6.81
N ILE A 214 -5.68 2.00 -5.84
CA ILE A 214 -4.82 1.17 -4.99
C ILE A 214 -5.04 -0.30 -5.36
N ILE A 215 -3.96 -1.00 -5.72
CA ILE A 215 -3.96 -2.43 -6.02
C ILE A 215 -3.22 -3.14 -4.90
N LEU A 216 -3.93 -3.96 -4.13
CA LEU A 216 -3.35 -4.76 -3.07
C LEU A 216 -3.20 -6.22 -3.54
N LEU A 217 -1.96 -6.69 -3.59
CA LEU A 217 -1.62 -8.07 -3.98
C LEU A 217 -1.24 -8.85 -2.72
N ILE A 218 -2.03 -9.87 -2.41
CA ILE A 218 -1.81 -10.70 -1.23
C ILE A 218 -1.42 -12.09 -1.69
N ASP A 219 -0.22 -12.55 -1.30
CA ASP A 219 0.30 -13.89 -1.61
C ASP A 219 0.34 -14.20 -3.12
N GLU A 220 0.54 -13.15 -3.95
CA GLU A 220 0.71 -13.30 -5.40
C GLU A 220 2.18 -13.62 -5.74
N ARG A 221 2.38 -14.24 -6.90
CA ARG A 221 3.72 -14.62 -7.35
C ARG A 221 4.54 -13.39 -7.75
N PRO A 222 5.86 -13.38 -7.50
CA PRO A 222 6.71 -12.22 -7.84
C PRO A 222 6.63 -11.79 -9.32
N GLU A 223 6.49 -12.77 -10.23
CA GLU A 223 6.31 -12.49 -11.66
C GLU A 223 4.98 -11.79 -11.97
N GLU A 224 3.89 -12.14 -11.26
CA GLU A 224 2.58 -11.50 -11.42
C GLU A 224 2.57 -10.09 -10.82
N VAL A 225 3.26 -9.89 -9.70
CA VAL A 225 3.45 -8.57 -9.10
C VAL A 225 4.17 -7.63 -10.06
N THR A 226 5.27 -8.10 -10.67
CA THR A 226 6.04 -7.32 -11.64
C THR A 226 5.20 -6.99 -12.88
N ASP A 227 4.49 -7.98 -13.42
CA ASP A 227 3.62 -7.81 -14.59
C ASP A 227 2.49 -6.78 -14.33
N ILE A 228 1.88 -6.79 -13.17
CA ILE A 228 0.83 -5.81 -12.78
C ILE A 228 1.44 -4.40 -12.68
N ARG A 229 2.58 -4.26 -12.02
CA ARG A 229 3.26 -2.97 -11.87
C ARG A 229 3.69 -2.35 -13.19
N GLU A 230 4.15 -3.16 -14.13
CA GLU A 230 4.57 -2.70 -15.46
C GLU A 230 3.38 -2.42 -16.38
N SER A 231 2.29 -3.20 -16.24
CA SER A 231 1.11 -3.12 -17.12
C SER A 231 0.18 -1.97 -16.76
N ILE A 232 0.14 -1.54 -15.49
CA ILE A 232 -0.78 -0.50 -15.02
C ILE A 232 0.03 0.73 -14.68
N GLN A 233 -0.13 1.79 -15.47
CA GLN A 233 0.56 3.05 -15.31
C GLN A 233 -0.45 4.18 -15.16
N GLY A 234 -0.18 5.08 -14.21
CA GLY A 234 -1.00 6.25 -13.95
C GLY A 234 -0.37 7.11 -12.87
N GLU A 235 -0.71 8.39 -12.84
CA GLU A 235 -0.16 9.34 -11.88
C GLU A 235 -0.60 9.02 -10.44
N HIS A 236 -1.81 8.46 -10.30
CA HIS A 236 -2.43 8.13 -9.02
C HIS A 236 -2.64 6.62 -8.84
N VAL A 237 -1.68 5.81 -9.31
CA VAL A 237 -1.73 4.34 -9.17
C VAL A 237 -0.71 3.88 -8.14
N GLU A 238 -1.18 3.09 -7.19
CA GLU A 238 -0.36 2.52 -6.13
C GLU A 238 -0.52 0.99 -6.09
N VAL A 239 0.59 0.26 -6.09
CA VAL A 239 0.60 -1.21 -6.01
C VAL A 239 1.30 -1.62 -4.73
N ILE A 240 0.56 -2.31 -3.86
CA ILE A 240 1.00 -2.80 -2.55
C ILE A 240 1.11 -4.33 -2.59
N TYR A 241 2.22 -4.92 -2.11
CA TYR A 241 2.49 -6.36 -2.19
C TYR A 241 3.39 -6.84 -1.05
#